data_69c0424faa6ba1570d3789e16dfa9d2f
#
_entry.id   69c0424faa6ba1570d3789e16dfa9d2f
#
_cell.length_a   1.000
_cell.length_b   1.000
_cell.length_c   1.000
_cell.angle_alpha   90.00
_cell.angle_beta   90.00
_cell.angle_gamma   90.00
#
_symmetry.space_group_name_H-M   'P 1'
#
loop_
_entity.id
_entity.type
_entity.pdbx_description
1 polymer ?
#
loop_
_entity_poly.entity_id
_entity_poly.type
_entity_poly.pdbx_seq_one_letter_code
_entity_poly.pdbx_strand_id
1 'polypeptide(L)'
;MNSSSAPEPSATPLPIPQEAFDWYDEYAHGVIDRRTFMGRLSTLAAAGFTMATLLSVLMPDYAAAEQVSFNDPEIKATYETFESPQGHGKCRGYLVVPTALLQGKGPAVLVIHENRGLNPYVADVARRLAKEGFVAFAPDALFPVGGYPGNDDEGRALQGSMDKGKLEQDFIAAAKFLKGHARSNGKLGAVGFCYGGYIVNMLAAAVPETLDAGVPFYGTPAAKEIRKNIKAPLVIQLGELDERVNATWPEYEADLKAAGVDYTMHMYPKANHGFHNDSTGRYDEESAKLAWGRTVEFFKKHLG
;
A
#
# COMPACT_ATOMS: atom_id res chain seq x y z
N MET A 1 -43.03 -38.39 22.69
CA MET A 1 -42.71 -38.16 21.28
C MET A 1 -42.09 -36.77 21.22
N ASN A 2 -40.75 -36.71 21.25
CA ASN A 2 -40.01 -35.46 21.14
C ASN A 2 -39.67 -35.25 19.63
N SER A 3 -40.32 -34.30 19.02
CA SER A 3 -39.94 -33.83 17.69
C SER A 3 -38.72 -32.91 17.79
N SER A 4 -37.57 -33.49 17.46
CA SER A 4 -36.34 -32.70 17.22
C SER A 4 -36.53 -31.96 15.89
N SER A 5 -36.76 -30.66 15.96
CA SER A 5 -36.68 -29.81 14.79
C SER A 5 -35.18 -29.66 14.39
N ALA A 6 -34.86 -30.09 13.17
CA ALA A 6 -33.57 -29.85 12.57
C ALA A 6 -33.31 -28.31 12.49
N PRO A 7 -32.05 -27.84 12.69
CA PRO A 7 -31.74 -26.42 12.51
C PRO A 7 -31.99 -26.06 11.03
N GLU A 8 -32.69 -24.94 10.82
CA GLU A 8 -32.82 -24.35 9.49
C GLU A 8 -31.44 -24.07 8.88
N PRO A 9 -31.24 -24.27 7.57
CA PRO A 9 -29.99 -23.93 6.94
C PRO A 9 -29.74 -22.42 7.09
N SER A 10 -28.62 -22.04 7.68
CA SER A 10 -28.19 -20.64 7.78
C SER A 10 -28.16 -20.07 6.35
N ALA A 11 -28.95 -19.05 6.11
CA ALA A 11 -28.95 -18.36 4.82
C ALA A 11 -27.51 -17.90 4.50
N THR A 12 -27.02 -18.25 3.33
CA THR A 12 -25.73 -17.76 2.84
C THR A 12 -25.77 -16.23 2.87
N PRO A 13 -24.80 -15.55 3.49
CA PRO A 13 -24.78 -14.10 3.51
C PRO A 13 -24.86 -13.55 2.09
N LEU A 14 -25.71 -12.56 1.87
CA LEU A 14 -25.78 -11.87 0.58
C LEU A 14 -24.42 -11.21 0.30
N PRO A 15 -23.90 -11.30 -0.94
CA PRO A 15 -22.66 -10.62 -1.29
C PRO A 15 -22.86 -9.10 -1.16
N ILE A 16 -21.88 -8.41 -0.57
CA ILE A 16 -21.91 -6.95 -0.46
C ILE A 16 -21.92 -6.35 -1.86
N PRO A 17 -22.86 -5.42 -2.17
CA PRO A 17 -22.93 -4.79 -3.49
C PRO A 17 -21.66 -3.98 -3.79
N GLN A 18 -21.22 -3.96 -5.07
CA GLN A 18 -20.03 -3.22 -5.52
C GLN A 18 -20.09 -1.75 -5.13
N GLU A 19 -21.26 -1.11 -5.20
CA GLU A 19 -21.46 0.28 -4.82
C GLU A 19 -21.03 0.61 -3.38
N ALA A 20 -21.07 -0.37 -2.46
CA ALA A 20 -20.60 -0.17 -1.08
C ALA A 20 -19.06 -0.04 -1.03
N PHE A 21 -18.36 -0.77 -1.88
CA PHE A 21 -16.90 -0.66 -2.03
C PHE A 21 -16.51 0.65 -2.72
N ASP A 22 -17.28 1.08 -3.71
CA ASP A 22 -17.07 2.37 -4.41
C ASP A 22 -17.27 3.54 -3.44
N TRP A 23 -18.34 3.52 -2.62
CA TRP A 23 -18.56 4.53 -1.58
C TRP A 23 -17.49 4.52 -0.50
N TYR A 24 -16.97 3.33 -0.15
CA TYR A 24 -15.84 3.24 0.76
C TYR A 24 -14.57 3.84 0.14
N ASP A 25 -14.32 3.63 -1.15
CA ASP A 25 -13.20 4.24 -1.85
C ASP A 25 -13.32 5.77 -1.89
N GLU A 26 -14.49 6.31 -2.26
CA GLU A 26 -14.76 7.76 -2.19
C GLU A 26 -14.53 8.32 -0.78
N TYR A 27 -15.00 7.61 0.26
CA TYR A 27 -14.78 8.00 1.64
C TYR A 27 -13.31 7.92 2.03
N ALA A 28 -12.62 6.85 1.68
CA ALA A 28 -11.20 6.64 1.98
C ALA A 28 -10.29 7.68 1.30
N HIS A 29 -10.73 8.26 0.18
CA HIS A 29 -10.01 9.33 -0.53
C HIS A 29 -10.51 10.75 -0.20
N GLY A 30 -11.47 10.89 0.71
CA GLY A 30 -12.00 12.19 1.13
C GLY A 30 -12.89 12.87 0.08
N VAL A 31 -13.37 12.13 -0.92
CA VAL A 31 -14.36 12.63 -1.90
C VAL A 31 -15.70 12.86 -1.22
N ILE A 32 -16.07 11.97 -0.29
CA ILE A 32 -17.23 12.14 0.59
C ILE A 32 -16.80 12.08 2.05
N ASP A 33 -17.56 12.73 2.93
CA ASP A 33 -17.34 12.65 4.37
C ASP A 33 -17.94 11.39 4.99
N ARG A 34 -17.59 11.12 6.26
CA ARG A 34 -18.08 9.95 7.00
C ARG A 34 -19.61 9.94 7.12
N ARG A 35 -20.23 11.10 7.26
CA ARG A 35 -21.70 11.21 7.39
C ARG A 35 -22.39 10.78 6.10
N THR A 36 -21.90 11.27 4.97
CA THR A 36 -22.38 10.90 3.63
C THR A 36 -22.19 9.41 3.36
N PHE A 37 -21.01 8.86 3.68
CA PHE A 37 -20.72 7.44 3.57
C PHE A 37 -21.70 6.59 4.38
N MET A 38 -21.86 6.89 5.68
CA MET A 38 -22.79 6.17 6.55
C MET A 38 -24.25 6.30 6.07
N GLY A 39 -24.63 7.48 5.54
CA GLY A 39 -25.94 7.71 4.96
C GLY A 39 -26.18 6.82 3.73
N ARG A 40 -25.23 6.72 2.84
CA ARG A 40 -25.30 5.83 1.67
C ARG A 40 -25.37 4.36 2.09
N LEU A 41 -24.53 3.91 3.02
CA LEU A 41 -24.58 2.52 3.53
C LEU A 41 -25.97 2.19 4.15
N SER A 42 -26.63 3.16 4.79
CA SER A 42 -27.94 2.93 5.38
C SER A 42 -29.02 2.62 4.35
N THR A 43 -28.85 3.01 3.08
CA THR A 43 -29.81 2.65 2.00
C THR A 43 -29.80 1.16 1.72
N LEU A 44 -28.68 0.46 1.96
CA LEU A 44 -28.56 -0.98 1.80
C LEU A 44 -29.31 -1.77 2.89
N ALA A 45 -29.71 -1.13 3.97
CA ALA A 45 -30.57 -1.76 4.99
C ALA A 45 -31.91 -2.23 4.40
N ALA A 46 -32.45 -1.53 3.41
CA ALA A 46 -33.66 -1.93 2.69
C ALA A 46 -33.45 -3.23 1.84
N ALA A 47 -32.20 -3.53 1.48
CA ALA A 47 -31.82 -4.76 0.78
C ALA A 47 -31.46 -5.92 1.74
N GLY A 48 -31.64 -5.73 3.07
CA GLY A 48 -31.45 -6.77 4.07
C GLY A 48 -30.05 -6.79 4.71
N PHE A 49 -29.20 -5.79 4.47
CA PHE A 49 -27.89 -5.69 5.12
C PHE A 49 -27.99 -4.95 6.46
N THR A 50 -27.28 -5.46 7.49
CA THR A 50 -27.12 -4.69 8.72
C THR A 50 -25.90 -3.76 8.61
N MET A 51 -25.93 -2.61 9.30
CA MET A 51 -24.76 -1.74 9.39
C MET A 51 -23.54 -2.46 9.95
N ALA A 52 -23.72 -3.36 10.93
CA ALA A 52 -22.64 -4.14 11.50
C ALA A 52 -21.98 -5.03 10.44
N THR A 53 -22.77 -5.72 9.62
CA THR A 53 -22.25 -6.56 8.52
C THR A 53 -21.51 -5.73 7.49
N LEU A 54 -22.07 -4.59 7.06
CA LEU A 54 -21.41 -3.71 6.10
C LEU A 54 -20.07 -3.20 6.63
N LEU A 55 -20.05 -2.70 7.87
CA LEU A 55 -18.83 -2.17 8.48
C LEU A 55 -17.79 -3.27 8.75
N SER A 56 -18.19 -4.48 9.16
CA SER A 56 -17.24 -5.58 9.39
C SER A 56 -16.52 -6.04 8.11
N VAL A 57 -17.14 -5.83 6.94
CA VAL A 57 -16.49 -6.15 5.66
C VAL A 57 -15.66 -4.97 5.14
N LEU A 58 -16.15 -3.74 5.29
CA LEU A 58 -15.50 -2.56 4.70
C LEU A 58 -14.34 -2.02 5.54
N MET A 59 -14.41 -2.15 6.88
CA MET A 59 -13.37 -1.64 7.78
C MET A 59 -12.24 -2.67 7.97
N PRO A 60 -10.98 -2.22 8.17
CA PRO A 60 -9.85 -3.13 8.31
C PRO A 60 -9.90 -3.99 9.59
N ASP A 61 -9.55 -5.27 9.45
CA ASP A 61 -9.23 -6.17 10.56
C ASP A 61 -7.74 -6.57 10.48
N TYR A 62 -6.89 -5.76 11.06
CA TYR A 62 -5.44 -5.96 11.01
C TYR A 62 -4.96 -7.19 11.78
N ALA A 63 -5.67 -7.59 12.84
CA ALA A 63 -5.27 -8.73 13.64
C ALA A 63 -5.50 -10.05 12.91
N ALA A 64 -6.61 -10.15 12.17
CA ALA A 64 -6.90 -11.34 11.35
C ALA A 64 -6.00 -11.41 10.09
N ALA A 65 -5.49 -10.28 9.60
CA ALA A 65 -4.70 -10.20 8.38
C ALA A 65 -3.19 -10.35 8.59
N GLU A 66 -2.67 -10.38 9.82
CA GLU A 66 -1.23 -10.52 10.06
C GLU A 66 -0.71 -11.87 9.54
N GLN A 67 0.20 -11.84 8.56
CA GLN A 67 0.81 -13.05 7.99
C GLN A 67 2.18 -13.38 8.58
N VAL A 68 2.95 -12.37 9.00
CA VAL A 68 4.28 -12.54 9.58
C VAL A 68 4.33 -11.85 10.94
N SER A 69 4.52 -12.61 12.00
CA SER A 69 4.62 -12.07 13.35
C SER A 69 5.81 -11.11 13.50
N PHE A 70 5.64 -10.07 14.33
CA PHE A 70 6.75 -9.21 14.76
C PHE A 70 7.93 -10.01 15.37
N ASN A 71 7.62 -11.13 16.04
CA ASN A 71 8.59 -12.01 16.71
C ASN A 71 9.06 -13.19 15.82
N ASP A 72 8.81 -13.17 14.52
CA ASP A 72 9.28 -14.23 13.61
C ASP A 72 10.81 -14.35 13.70
N PRO A 73 11.36 -15.57 13.96
CA PRO A 73 12.80 -15.77 14.18
C PRO A 73 13.68 -15.52 12.95
N GLU A 74 13.11 -15.48 11.76
CA GLU A 74 13.87 -15.24 10.53
C GLU A 74 14.04 -13.76 10.20
N ILE A 75 13.45 -12.86 11.00
CA ILE A 75 13.55 -11.42 10.79
C ILE A 75 13.95 -10.69 12.08
N LYS A 76 14.53 -9.51 11.92
CA LYS A 76 14.75 -8.53 12.99
C LYS A 76 14.06 -7.23 12.63
N ALA A 77 13.03 -6.89 13.40
CA ALA A 77 12.28 -5.66 13.22
C ALA A 77 12.68 -4.60 14.26
N THR A 78 12.88 -3.37 13.81
CA THR A 78 13.24 -2.22 14.65
C THR A 78 12.65 -0.93 14.08
N TYR A 79 12.67 0.15 14.86
CA TYR A 79 12.39 1.49 14.33
C TYR A 79 13.69 2.28 14.22
N GLU A 80 13.90 2.94 13.08
CA GLU A 80 15.04 3.81 12.86
C GLU A 80 14.61 5.21 12.46
N THR A 81 15.40 6.20 12.85
CA THR A 81 15.17 7.62 12.52
C THR A 81 16.11 8.06 11.41
N PHE A 82 15.64 8.98 10.59
CA PHE A 82 16.41 9.60 9.52
C PHE A 82 16.07 11.11 9.44
N GLU A 83 16.95 11.88 8.83
CA GLU A 83 16.76 13.31 8.65
C GLU A 83 16.14 13.63 7.29
N SER A 84 15.14 14.51 7.29
CA SER A 84 14.47 15.05 6.10
C SER A 84 14.49 16.59 6.16
N PRO A 85 15.62 17.21 5.87
CA PRO A 85 15.79 18.66 6.07
C PRO A 85 14.91 19.53 5.15
N GLN A 86 14.45 18.99 4.02
CA GLN A 86 13.50 19.64 3.11
C GLN A 86 12.05 19.25 3.38
N GLY A 87 11.83 18.25 4.24
CA GLY A 87 10.51 17.78 4.67
C GLY A 87 10.18 18.25 6.08
N HIS A 88 9.84 17.29 6.94
CA HIS A 88 9.43 17.56 8.33
C HIS A 88 10.59 17.45 9.35
N GLY A 89 11.84 17.43 8.90
CA GLY A 89 13.03 17.33 9.77
C GLY A 89 13.28 15.89 10.20
N LYS A 90 13.18 15.60 11.49
CA LYS A 90 13.39 14.24 11.99
C LYS A 90 12.19 13.35 11.69
N CYS A 91 12.44 12.28 10.95
CA CYS A 91 11.47 11.25 10.57
C CYS A 91 11.84 9.89 11.15
N ARG A 92 10.93 8.93 11.07
CA ARG A 92 11.12 7.55 11.53
C ARG A 92 10.51 6.56 10.55
N GLY A 93 11.02 5.34 10.52
CA GLY A 93 10.39 4.23 9.80
C GLY A 93 10.63 2.90 10.50
N TYR A 94 9.90 1.90 10.07
CA TYR A 94 9.97 0.52 10.52
C TYR A 94 10.93 -0.25 9.62
N LEU A 95 12.08 -0.64 10.17
CA LEU A 95 13.12 -1.40 9.48
C LEU A 95 12.97 -2.88 9.81
N VAL A 96 12.92 -3.72 8.79
CA VAL A 96 12.92 -5.17 8.93
C VAL A 96 14.07 -5.77 8.12
N VAL A 97 14.95 -6.48 8.81
CA VAL A 97 16.14 -7.10 8.24
C VAL A 97 16.03 -8.62 8.38
N PRO A 98 16.22 -9.41 7.31
CA PRO A 98 16.37 -10.86 7.43
C PRO A 98 17.49 -11.21 8.41
N THR A 99 17.26 -12.16 9.32
CA THR A 99 18.31 -12.56 10.31
C THR A 99 19.60 -13.05 9.61
N ALA A 100 19.48 -13.64 8.43
CA ALA A 100 20.61 -14.03 7.59
C ALA A 100 21.49 -12.84 7.12
N LEU A 101 20.93 -11.61 7.10
CA LEU A 101 21.63 -10.39 6.69
C LEU A 101 22.10 -9.51 7.86
N LEU A 102 21.96 -9.95 9.11
CA LEU A 102 22.37 -9.15 10.27
C LEU A 102 23.87 -8.82 10.31
N GLN A 103 24.69 -9.61 9.66
CA GLN A 103 26.14 -9.38 9.49
C GLN A 103 26.52 -9.07 8.03
N GLY A 104 25.53 -8.96 7.12
CA GLY A 104 25.72 -8.75 5.70
C GLY A 104 24.94 -7.56 5.14
N LYS A 105 24.87 -7.54 3.83
CA LYS A 105 24.11 -6.56 3.05
C LYS A 105 23.22 -7.29 2.06
N GLY A 106 22.04 -6.74 1.80
CA GLY A 106 21.10 -7.25 0.82
C GLY A 106 20.40 -6.16 0.02
N PRO A 107 19.65 -6.55 -1.00
CA PRO A 107 18.81 -5.62 -1.74
C PRO A 107 17.79 -4.99 -0.81
N ALA A 108 17.54 -3.68 -0.99
CA ALA A 108 16.66 -2.93 -0.12
C ALA A 108 15.34 -2.57 -0.82
N VAL A 109 14.22 -2.60 -0.08
CA VAL A 109 12.91 -2.22 -0.59
C VAL A 109 12.22 -1.24 0.36
N LEU A 110 11.87 -0.07 -0.17
CA LEU A 110 11.04 0.90 0.50
C LEU A 110 9.58 0.47 0.39
N VAL A 111 8.86 0.38 1.52
CA VAL A 111 7.46 -0.03 1.59
C VAL A 111 6.61 1.18 1.96
N ILE A 112 5.77 1.64 1.05
CA ILE A 112 5.09 2.93 1.20
C ILE A 112 3.60 2.72 1.45
N HIS A 113 3.15 3.24 2.58
CA HIS A 113 1.78 3.09 3.09
C HIS A 113 0.73 3.86 2.26
N GLU A 114 -0.52 3.52 2.48
CA GLU A 114 -1.68 4.23 1.96
C GLU A 114 -1.79 5.65 2.59
N ASN A 115 -2.90 6.35 2.40
CA ASN A 115 -3.14 7.69 2.91
C ASN A 115 -3.51 7.76 4.42
N ARG A 116 -3.00 6.85 5.24
CA ARG A 116 -3.41 6.65 6.64
C ARG A 116 -2.24 6.51 7.61
N GLY A 117 -1.00 6.64 7.09
CA GLY A 117 0.20 6.41 7.86
C GLY A 117 0.62 4.93 7.91
N LEU A 118 1.66 4.67 8.69
CA LEU A 118 2.22 3.33 8.88
C LEU A 118 1.32 2.47 9.78
N ASN A 119 0.29 1.88 9.20
CA ASN A 119 -0.62 0.98 9.88
C ASN A 119 -0.08 -0.47 9.97
N PRO A 120 -0.73 -1.36 10.73
CA PRO A 120 -0.27 -2.75 10.90
C PRO A 120 -0.14 -3.55 9.61
N TYR A 121 -1.00 -3.33 8.61
CA TYR A 121 -0.90 -3.98 7.30
C TYR A 121 0.43 -3.67 6.61
N VAL A 122 0.83 -2.40 6.54
CA VAL A 122 2.08 -1.99 5.88
C VAL A 122 3.31 -2.51 6.64
N ALA A 123 3.25 -2.52 7.98
CA ALA A 123 4.29 -3.12 8.79
C ALA A 123 4.43 -4.63 8.51
N ASP A 124 3.32 -5.34 8.31
CA ASP A 124 3.32 -6.76 7.94
C ASP A 124 3.87 -6.98 6.52
N VAL A 125 3.50 -6.15 5.55
CA VAL A 125 4.11 -6.19 4.19
C VAL A 125 5.63 -6.04 4.25
N ALA A 126 6.15 -5.15 5.10
CA ALA A 126 7.60 -5.02 5.29
C ALA A 126 8.22 -6.31 5.86
N ARG A 127 7.55 -6.99 6.79
CA ARG A 127 7.98 -8.30 7.30
C ARG A 127 7.92 -9.39 6.23
N ARG A 128 6.86 -9.44 5.43
CA ARG A 128 6.73 -10.36 4.28
C ARG A 128 7.90 -10.20 3.30
N LEU A 129 8.28 -8.96 2.96
CA LEU A 129 9.44 -8.70 2.08
C LEU A 129 10.77 -9.13 2.73
N ALA A 130 10.92 -8.97 4.03
CA ALA A 130 12.09 -9.46 4.73
C ALA A 130 12.18 -11.00 4.70
N LYS A 131 11.06 -11.72 4.78
CA LYS A 131 11.00 -13.18 4.56
C LYS A 131 11.42 -13.58 3.14
N GLU A 132 11.23 -12.70 2.17
CA GLU A 132 11.70 -12.90 0.78
C GLU A 132 13.18 -12.54 0.56
N GLY A 133 13.88 -12.09 1.61
CA GLY A 133 15.32 -11.81 1.59
C GLY A 133 15.70 -10.34 1.38
N PHE A 134 14.72 -9.41 1.40
CA PHE A 134 14.99 -7.99 1.23
C PHE A 134 15.17 -7.27 2.59
N VAL A 135 16.02 -6.25 2.62
CA VAL A 135 16.02 -5.27 3.70
C VAL A 135 14.86 -4.32 3.48
N ALA A 136 13.79 -4.46 4.23
CA ALA A 136 12.56 -3.68 4.05
C ALA A 136 12.50 -2.50 5.02
N PHE A 137 12.10 -1.33 4.53
CA PHE A 137 11.90 -0.14 5.35
C PHE A 137 10.57 0.54 5.01
N ALA A 138 9.72 0.69 6.01
CA ALA A 138 8.45 1.39 5.87
C ALA A 138 8.49 2.73 6.62
N PRO A 139 8.66 3.87 5.92
CA PRO A 139 8.62 5.19 6.53
C PRO A 139 7.28 5.49 7.16
N ASP A 140 7.27 6.13 8.32
CA ASP A 140 6.08 6.61 9.02
C ASP A 140 5.87 8.10 8.71
N ALA A 141 5.07 8.39 7.68
CA ALA A 141 4.79 9.77 7.29
C ALA A 141 4.09 10.59 8.38
N LEU A 142 3.42 9.92 9.33
CA LEU A 142 2.75 10.57 10.44
C LEU A 142 3.65 10.77 11.67
N PHE A 143 4.89 10.28 11.66
CA PHE A 143 5.80 10.42 12.81
C PHE A 143 5.93 11.89 13.30
N PRO A 144 6.02 12.91 12.44
CA PRO A 144 6.11 14.31 12.88
C PRO A 144 4.88 14.82 13.65
N VAL A 145 3.75 14.14 13.50
CA VAL A 145 2.47 14.50 14.17
C VAL A 145 2.01 13.43 15.17
N GLY A 146 2.92 12.54 15.60
CA GLY A 146 2.68 11.52 16.63
C GLY A 146 2.61 10.08 16.15
N GLY A 147 2.70 9.84 14.85
CA GLY A 147 2.61 8.51 14.23
C GLY A 147 1.18 8.05 13.96
N TYR A 148 1.04 6.79 13.55
CA TYR A 148 -0.27 6.20 13.29
C TYR A 148 -1.12 6.16 14.58
N PRO A 149 -2.34 6.77 14.58
CA PRO A 149 -3.12 6.98 15.81
C PRO A 149 -3.88 5.72 16.31
N GLY A 150 -3.76 4.59 15.63
CA GLY A 150 -4.47 3.36 15.98
C GLY A 150 -5.81 3.17 15.26
N ASN A 151 -6.24 4.14 14.46
CA ASN A 151 -7.38 4.00 13.56
C ASN A 151 -7.15 4.77 12.24
N ASP A 152 -7.75 4.26 11.18
CA ASP A 152 -7.52 4.74 9.82
C ASP A 152 -8.17 6.11 9.54
N ASP A 153 -9.30 6.43 10.18
CA ASP A 153 -10.00 7.71 9.96
C ASP A 153 -9.18 8.88 10.49
N GLU A 154 -8.63 8.72 11.70
CA GLU A 154 -7.73 9.72 12.29
C GLU A 154 -6.40 9.78 11.52
N GLY A 155 -5.84 8.63 11.14
CA GLY A 155 -4.61 8.57 10.33
C GLY A 155 -4.77 9.33 9.01
N ARG A 156 -5.90 9.14 8.33
CA ARG A 156 -6.22 9.85 7.09
C ARG A 156 -6.40 11.37 7.34
N ALA A 157 -7.09 11.76 8.40
CA ALA A 157 -7.29 13.16 8.73
C ALA A 157 -5.95 13.85 9.04
N LEU A 158 -5.08 13.21 9.82
CA LEU A 158 -3.74 13.70 10.12
C LEU A 158 -2.91 13.85 8.84
N GLN A 159 -2.81 12.81 8.00
CA GLN A 159 -2.03 12.87 6.76
C GLN A 159 -2.58 13.92 5.79
N GLY A 160 -3.91 14.06 5.70
CA GLY A 160 -4.57 15.08 4.87
C GLY A 160 -4.30 16.51 5.31
N SER A 161 -3.96 16.73 6.59
CA SER A 161 -3.62 18.05 7.15
C SER A 161 -2.15 18.44 6.97
N MET A 162 -1.28 17.49 6.58
CA MET A 162 0.15 17.74 6.42
C MET A 162 0.47 18.37 5.06
N ASP A 163 1.59 19.08 5.00
CA ASP A 163 2.09 19.67 3.76
C ASP A 163 2.54 18.57 2.79
N LYS A 164 1.87 18.49 1.64
CA LYS A 164 2.11 17.45 0.63
C LYS A 164 3.53 17.48 0.06
N GLY A 165 4.08 18.67 -0.17
CA GLY A 165 5.43 18.81 -0.69
C GLY A 165 6.48 18.33 0.31
N LYS A 166 6.27 18.61 1.61
CA LYS A 166 7.14 18.09 2.68
C LYS A 166 7.01 16.57 2.83
N LEU A 167 5.80 16.01 2.71
CA LEU A 167 5.62 14.56 2.70
C LEU A 167 6.41 13.88 1.57
N GLU A 168 6.37 14.44 0.35
CA GLU A 168 7.17 13.94 -0.77
C GLU A 168 8.68 14.00 -0.47
N GLN A 169 9.15 15.09 0.16
CA GLN A 169 10.56 15.21 0.58
C GLN A 169 10.94 14.20 1.66
N ASP A 170 10.02 13.85 2.57
CA ASP A 170 10.25 12.80 3.57
C ASP A 170 10.45 11.43 2.92
N PHE A 171 9.65 11.08 1.91
CA PHE A 171 9.84 9.83 1.16
C PHE A 171 11.11 9.84 0.30
N ILE A 172 11.49 10.97 -0.29
CA ILE A 172 12.77 11.11 -0.98
C ILE A 172 13.94 10.90 0.00
N ALA A 173 13.86 11.51 1.18
CA ALA A 173 14.88 11.33 2.22
C ALA A 173 14.95 9.87 2.71
N ALA A 174 13.78 9.22 2.91
CA ALA A 174 13.71 7.82 3.29
C ALA A 174 14.33 6.89 2.22
N ALA A 175 14.09 7.15 0.94
CA ALA A 175 14.68 6.40 -0.17
C ALA A 175 16.21 6.51 -0.16
N LYS A 176 16.73 7.73 -0.01
CA LYS A 176 18.20 7.98 0.09
C LYS A 176 18.80 7.33 1.33
N PHE A 177 18.12 7.44 2.47
CA PHE A 177 18.52 6.80 3.73
C PHE A 177 18.65 5.30 3.56
N LEU A 178 17.61 4.64 3.01
CA LEU A 178 17.61 3.19 2.84
C LEU A 178 18.64 2.72 1.82
N LYS A 179 18.80 3.44 0.69
CA LYS A 179 19.83 3.11 -0.32
C LYS A 179 21.23 3.13 0.27
N GLY A 180 21.51 4.10 1.14
CA GLY A 180 22.80 4.25 1.84
C GLY A 180 22.92 3.48 3.16
N HIS A 181 21.89 2.76 3.59
CA HIS A 181 21.85 2.06 4.86
C HIS A 181 22.92 0.98 4.98
N ALA A 182 23.46 0.75 6.18
CA ALA A 182 24.54 -0.22 6.43
C ALA A 182 24.20 -1.66 6.00
N ARG A 183 22.93 -2.01 5.99
CA ARG A 183 22.41 -3.32 5.55
C ARG A 183 22.06 -3.38 4.07
N SER A 184 22.02 -2.25 3.36
CA SER A 184 21.75 -2.19 1.93
C SER A 184 23.00 -2.50 1.10
N ASN A 185 22.83 -3.26 0.02
CA ASN A 185 23.87 -3.48 -0.99
C ASN A 185 23.98 -2.29 -1.99
N GLY A 186 23.19 -1.23 -1.79
CA GLY A 186 23.14 -0.06 -2.68
C GLY A 186 22.09 -0.17 -3.79
N LYS A 187 21.35 -1.28 -3.88
CA LYS A 187 20.21 -1.45 -4.78
C LYS A 187 18.91 -1.18 -4.02
N LEU A 188 18.05 -0.34 -4.58
CA LEU A 188 16.81 0.11 -3.96
C LEU A 188 15.60 -0.12 -4.86
N GLY A 189 14.67 -0.95 -4.39
CA GLY A 189 13.31 -1.02 -4.91
C GLY A 189 12.35 -0.17 -4.08
N ALA A 190 11.17 0.13 -4.64
CA ALA A 190 10.06 0.68 -3.88
C ALA A 190 8.74 0.00 -4.28
N VAL A 191 7.96 -0.38 -3.29
CA VAL A 191 6.58 -0.83 -3.43
C VAL A 191 5.68 0.07 -2.63
N GLY A 192 4.52 0.41 -3.15
CA GLY A 192 3.59 1.28 -2.45
C GLY A 192 2.16 1.06 -2.89
N PHE A 193 1.24 1.33 -1.97
CA PHE A 193 -0.17 1.02 -2.09
C PHE A 193 -1.00 2.32 -2.09
N CYS A 194 -1.92 2.50 -3.03
CA CYS A 194 -2.77 3.68 -3.13
C CYS A 194 -1.92 4.98 -3.21
N TYR A 195 -1.96 5.83 -2.18
CA TYR A 195 -1.05 6.97 -2.05
C TYR A 195 0.42 6.57 -2.16
N GLY A 196 0.79 5.44 -1.55
CA GLY A 196 2.14 4.88 -1.68
C GLY A 196 2.49 4.49 -3.12
N GLY A 197 1.53 4.03 -3.91
CA GLY A 197 1.72 3.78 -5.34
C GLY A 197 2.01 5.07 -6.12
N TYR A 198 1.33 6.18 -5.78
CA TYR A 198 1.69 7.51 -6.28
C TYR A 198 3.12 7.89 -5.88
N ILE A 199 3.50 7.68 -4.62
CA ILE A 199 4.86 8.00 -4.15
C ILE A 199 5.93 7.16 -4.87
N VAL A 200 5.67 5.88 -5.20
CA VAL A 200 6.61 5.08 -6.03
C VAL A 200 6.80 5.75 -7.40
N ASN A 201 5.71 6.14 -8.06
CA ASN A 201 5.76 6.84 -9.35
C ASN A 201 6.51 8.18 -9.22
N MET A 202 6.25 8.92 -8.14
CA MET A 202 6.93 10.20 -7.84
C MET A 202 8.43 10.00 -7.62
N LEU A 203 8.84 9.00 -6.82
CA LEU A 203 10.26 8.69 -6.59
C LEU A 203 10.97 8.30 -7.89
N ALA A 204 10.34 7.48 -8.73
CA ALA A 204 10.90 7.10 -10.04
C ALA A 204 11.19 8.31 -10.93
N ALA A 205 10.32 9.33 -10.85
CA ALA A 205 10.42 10.54 -11.68
C ALA A 205 11.32 11.64 -11.05
N ALA A 206 11.21 11.85 -9.73
CA ALA A 206 11.89 12.94 -9.03
C ALA A 206 13.35 12.62 -8.66
N VAL A 207 13.65 11.35 -8.39
CA VAL A 207 15.01 10.89 -7.99
C VAL A 207 15.43 9.65 -8.79
N PRO A 208 15.50 9.75 -10.13
CA PRO A 208 15.69 8.60 -11.03
C PRO A 208 17.00 7.83 -10.80
N GLU A 209 18.01 8.47 -10.20
CA GLU A 209 19.28 7.81 -9.86
C GLU A 209 19.24 7.07 -8.50
N THR A 210 18.17 7.29 -7.72
CA THR A 210 18.04 6.67 -6.40
C THR A 210 17.28 5.35 -6.49
N LEU A 211 16.21 5.29 -7.29
CA LEU A 211 15.36 4.10 -7.42
C LEU A 211 15.88 3.19 -8.54
N ASP A 212 16.07 1.90 -8.24
CA ASP A 212 16.50 0.88 -9.21
C ASP A 212 15.31 0.06 -9.75
N ALA A 213 14.18 -0.01 -9.04
CA ALA A 213 12.96 -0.71 -9.47
C ALA A 213 11.73 -0.19 -8.72
N GLY A 214 10.57 -0.07 -9.39
CA GLY A 214 9.34 0.42 -8.77
C GLY A 214 8.12 -0.46 -9.01
N VAL A 215 7.32 -0.67 -7.96
CA VAL A 215 6.05 -1.42 -8.04
C VAL A 215 4.92 -0.62 -7.41
N PRO A 216 4.26 0.27 -8.19
CA PRO A 216 3.07 0.97 -7.73
C PRO A 216 1.84 0.06 -7.80
N PHE A 217 1.15 -0.15 -6.68
CA PHE A 217 -0.17 -0.76 -6.60
C PHE A 217 -1.24 0.33 -6.59
N TYR A 218 -2.17 0.26 -7.53
CA TYR A 218 -3.33 1.15 -7.66
C TYR A 218 -3.04 2.62 -7.30
N GLY A 219 -1.89 3.11 -7.76
CA GLY A 219 -1.42 4.48 -7.54
C GLY A 219 -1.56 5.34 -8.79
N THR A 220 -1.87 6.63 -8.58
CA THR A 220 -1.87 7.61 -9.66
C THR A 220 -0.44 7.92 -10.14
N PRO A 221 -0.26 8.40 -11.38
CA PRO A 221 1.04 8.80 -11.88
C PRO A 221 1.66 9.99 -11.11
N ALA A 222 2.96 10.18 -11.25
CA ALA A 222 3.65 11.41 -10.86
C ALA A 222 3.14 12.63 -11.67
N ALA A 223 3.52 13.83 -11.25
CA ALA A 223 3.25 15.05 -12.01
C ALA A 223 3.79 14.93 -13.44
N LYS A 224 3.02 15.37 -14.43
CA LYS A 224 3.28 15.14 -15.87
C LYS A 224 4.66 15.65 -16.29
N GLU A 225 5.05 16.79 -15.78
CA GLU A 225 6.28 17.51 -16.15
C GLU A 225 7.55 16.70 -15.83
N ILE A 226 7.50 15.82 -14.83
CA ILE A 226 8.66 15.03 -14.39
C ILE A 226 8.66 13.58 -14.87
N ARG A 227 7.55 13.05 -15.43
CA ARG A 227 7.44 11.63 -15.87
C ARG A 227 8.53 11.24 -16.88
N LYS A 228 8.95 12.18 -17.72
CA LYS A 228 10.06 12.00 -18.68
C LYS A 228 11.41 11.66 -18.07
N ASN A 229 11.57 11.86 -16.76
CA ASN A 229 12.82 11.58 -16.05
C ASN A 229 12.89 10.11 -15.53
N ILE A 230 11.79 9.36 -15.61
CA ILE A 230 11.73 7.98 -15.10
C ILE A 230 12.76 7.13 -15.86
N LYS A 231 13.62 6.44 -15.10
CA LYS A 231 14.63 5.52 -15.62
C LYS A 231 14.45 4.10 -15.06
N ALA A 232 13.97 3.99 -13.83
CA ALA A 232 13.76 2.71 -13.18
C ALA A 232 12.69 1.90 -13.91
N PRO A 233 12.89 0.59 -14.12
CA PRO A 233 11.85 -0.30 -14.59
C PRO A 233 10.68 -0.33 -13.60
N LEU A 234 9.44 -0.49 -14.14
CA LEU A 234 8.21 -0.45 -13.35
C LEU A 234 7.34 -1.68 -13.60
N VAL A 235 6.76 -2.22 -12.54
CA VAL A 235 5.63 -3.17 -12.62
C VAL A 235 4.40 -2.53 -11.99
N ILE A 236 3.45 -2.14 -12.82
CA ILE A 236 2.26 -1.37 -12.44
C ILE A 236 1.10 -2.34 -12.22
N GLN A 237 0.50 -2.31 -11.02
CA GLN A 237 -0.52 -3.26 -10.57
C GLN A 237 -1.87 -2.52 -10.41
N LEU A 238 -2.85 -2.79 -11.28
CA LEU A 238 -4.14 -2.09 -11.32
C LEU A 238 -5.30 -3.06 -11.15
N GLY A 239 -6.32 -2.68 -10.37
CA GLY A 239 -7.59 -3.40 -10.28
C GLY A 239 -8.55 -2.94 -11.38
N GLU A 240 -9.24 -3.89 -12.04
CA GLU A 240 -10.15 -3.56 -13.15
C GLU A 240 -11.30 -2.62 -12.72
N LEU A 241 -11.77 -2.76 -11.47
CA LEU A 241 -12.89 -1.96 -10.95
C LEU A 241 -12.46 -0.60 -10.37
N ASP A 242 -11.19 -0.24 -10.41
CA ASP A 242 -10.69 1.06 -9.96
C ASP A 242 -10.76 2.10 -11.10
N GLU A 243 -11.97 2.55 -11.43
CA GLU A 243 -12.19 3.49 -12.54
C GLU A 243 -11.37 4.77 -12.38
N ARG A 244 -11.22 5.28 -11.16
CA ARG A 244 -10.53 6.53 -10.86
C ARG A 244 -9.04 6.47 -11.21
N VAL A 245 -8.35 5.42 -10.84
CA VAL A 245 -6.92 5.25 -11.16
C VAL A 245 -6.77 4.84 -12.62
N ASN A 246 -7.61 3.93 -13.11
CA ASN A 246 -7.56 3.44 -14.49
C ASN A 246 -7.77 4.55 -15.51
N ALA A 247 -8.57 5.58 -15.21
CA ALA A 247 -8.73 6.75 -16.07
C ALA A 247 -7.41 7.51 -16.33
N THR A 248 -6.42 7.39 -15.45
CA THR A 248 -5.11 8.04 -15.61
C THR A 248 -4.14 7.23 -16.46
N TRP A 249 -4.42 5.95 -16.68
CA TRP A 249 -3.49 5.02 -17.33
C TRP A 249 -3.16 5.36 -18.78
N PRO A 250 -4.11 5.68 -19.68
CA PRO A 250 -3.79 5.91 -21.08
C PRO A 250 -2.77 7.03 -21.30
N GLU A 251 -2.88 8.13 -20.54
CA GLU A 251 -1.92 9.23 -20.60
C GLU A 251 -0.57 8.81 -20.00
N TYR A 252 -0.60 8.12 -18.86
CA TYR A 252 0.64 7.67 -18.20
C TYR A 252 1.41 6.67 -19.07
N GLU A 253 0.72 5.74 -19.69
CA GLU A 253 1.34 4.79 -20.62
C GLU A 253 2.01 5.50 -21.79
N ALA A 254 1.35 6.50 -22.36
CA ALA A 254 1.93 7.30 -23.44
C ALA A 254 3.21 8.02 -23.01
N ASP A 255 3.23 8.58 -21.78
CA ASP A 255 4.40 9.25 -21.23
C ASP A 255 5.55 8.26 -20.95
N LEU A 256 5.27 7.06 -20.42
CA LEU A 256 6.27 6.00 -20.20
C LEU A 256 6.88 5.53 -21.54
N LYS A 257 6.06 5.30 -22.55
CA LYS A 257 6.52 4.94 -23.91
C LYS A 257 7.41 6.04 -24.51
N ALA A 258 6.99 7.30 -24.39
CA ALA A 258 7.76 8.43 -24.89
C ALA A 258 9.11 8.60 -24.18
N ALA A 259 9.18 8.26 -22.89
CA ALA A 259 10.41 8.29 -22.10
C ALA A 259 11.29 7.04 -22.29
N GLY A 260 10.81 6.02 -23.00
CA GLY A 260 11.55 4.75 -23.20
C GLY A 260 11.70 3.92 -21.94
N VAL A 261 10.76 4.04 -20.99
CA VAL A 261 10.79 3.30 -19.72
C VAL A 261 10.49 1.82 -19.96
N ASP A 262 11.26 0.92 -19.36
CA ASP A 262 10.92 -0.50 -19.26
C ASP A 262 9.79 -0.66 -18.25
N TYR A 263 8.60 -1.07 -18.69
CA TYR A 263 7.46 -1.26 -17.79
C TYR A 263 6.59 -2.44 -18.21
N THR A 264 5.93 -3.04 -17.21
CA THR A 264 4.85 -3.99 -17.41
C THR A 264 3.64 -3.55 -16.58
N MET A 265 2.46 -3.48 -17.19
CA MET A 265 1.21 -3.22 -16.47
C MET A 265 0.39 -4.50 -16.39
N HIS A 266 -0.12 -4.80 -15.20
CA HIS A 266 -1.05 -5.89 -14.96
C HIS A 266 -2.39 -5.32 -14.50
N MET A 267 -3.44 -5.66 -15.25
CA MET A 267 -4.83 -5.42 -14.87
C MET A 267 -5.40 -6.69 -14.26
N TYR A 268 -5.89 -6.60 -13.01
CA TYR A 268 -6.49 -7.72 -12.29
C TYR A 268 -8.00 -7.71 -12.46
N PRO A 269 -8.58 -8.74 -13.12
CA PRO A 269 -10.01 -8.80 -13.40
C PRO A 269 -10.84 -8.81 -12.11
N LYS A 270 -11.92 -8.02 -12.07
CA LYS A 270 -12.84 -7.89 -10.93
C LYS A 270 -12.23 -7.42 -9.62
N ALA A 271 -10.95 -7.06 -9.61
CA ALA A 271 -10.29 -6.53 -8.43
C ALA A 271 -10.61 -5.05 -8.23
N ASN A 272 -10.90 -4.69 -6.97
CA ASN A 272 -11.16 -3.31 -6.54
C ASN A 272 -9.86 -2.54 -6.29
N HIS A 273 -9.97 -1.21 -6.11
CA HIS A 273 -8.94 -0.43 -5.46
C HIS A 273 -8.62 -1.02 -4.07
N GLY A 274 -7.33 -1.25 -3.76
CA GLY A 274 -6.94 -1.87 -2.49
C GLY A 274 -7.01 -3.40 -2.46
N PHE A 275 -7.11 -4.07 -3.60
CA PHE A 275 -7.26 -5.53 -3.70
C PHE A 275 -6.15 -6.33 -3.02
N HIS A 276 -4.97 -5.75 -2.79
CA HIS A 276 -3.87 -6.43 -2.12
C HIS A 276 -3.98 -6.36 -0.58
N ASN A 277 -4.79 -5.46 -0.04
CA ASN A 277 -4.89 -5.25 1.41
C ASN A 277 -5.81 -6.29 2.06
N ASP A 278 -5.21 -7.33 2.62
CA ASP A 278 -5.89 -8.48 3.25
C ASP A 278 -6.59 -8.15 4.57
N SER A 279 -6.41 -6.94 5.09
CA SER A 279 -7.17 -6.47 6.26
C SER A 279 -8.57 -5.95 5.93
N THR A 280 -8.92 -5.78 4.65
CA THR A 280 -10.20 -5.19 4.21
C THR A 280 -10.98 -6.13 3.31
N GLY A 281 -12.30 -5.96 3.25
CA GLY A 281 -13.17 -6.77 2.37
C GLY A 281 -13.00 -6.51 0.87
N ARG A 282 -12.13 -5.57 0.48
CA ARG A 282 -11.73 -5.38 -0.92
C ARG A 282 -10.60 -6.32 -1.35
N TYR A 283 -10.08 -7.09 -0.41
CA TYR A 283 -9.06 -8.10 -0.68
C TYR A 283 -9.55 -9.12 -1.71
N ASP A 284 -8.77 -9.28 -2.75
CA ASP A 284 -8.94 -10.36 -3.73
C ASP A 284 -7.73 -11.29 -3.66
N GLU A 285 -7.92 -12.43 -3.03
CA GLU A 285 -6.83 -13.35 -2.69
C GLU A 285 -6.05 -13.83 -3.92
N GLU A 286 -6.75 -14.16 -5.01
CA GLU A 286 -6.12 -14.65 -6.24
C GLU A 286 -5.27 -13.54 -6.88
N SER A 287 -5.85 -12.36 -7.07
CA SER A 287 -5.16 -11.20 -7.62
C SER A 287 -3.98 -10.75 -6.73
N ALA A 288 -4.18 -10.73 -5.41
CA ALA A 288 -3.14 -10.32 -4.46
C ALA A 288 -1.95 -11.27 -4.46
N LYS A 289 -2.18 -12.58 -4.44
CA LYS A 289 -1.11 -13.59 -4.51
C LYS A 289 -0.34 -13.52 -5.82
N LEU A 290 -1.05 -13.35 -6.94
CA LEU A 290 -0.43 -13.21 -8.24
C LEU A 290 0.40 -11.93 -8.34
N ALA A 291 -0.15 -10.80 -7.87
CA ALA A 291 0.56 -9.50 -7.84
C ALA A 291 1.79 -9.55 -6.93
N TRP A 292 1.68 -10.20 -5.76
CA TRP A 292 2.81 -10.41 -4.85
C TRP A 292 3.93 -11.22 -5.48
N GLY A 293 3.61 -12.37 -6.09
CA GLY A 293 4.60 -13.20 -6.78
C GLY A 293 5.35 -12.41 -7.87
N ARG A 294 4.63 -11.65 -8.70
CA ARG A 294 5.20 -10.76 -9.73
C ARG A 294 6.09 -9.67 -9.12
N THR A 295 5.69 -9.10 -7.99
CA THR A 295 6.46 -8.08 -7.27
C THR A 295 7.79 -8.64 -6.76
N VAL A 296 7.76 -9.79 -6.10
CA VAL A 296 8.96 -10.45 -5.55
C VAL A 296 9.92 -10.89 -6.67
N GLU A 297 9.39 -11.52 -7.72
CA GLU A 297 10.18 -11.92 -8.89
C GLU A 297 10.85 -10.72 -9.56
N PHE A 298 10.11 -9.64 -9.74
CA PHE A 298 10.61 -8.40 -10.32
C PHE A 298 11.74 -7.79 -9.48
N PHE A 299 11.58 -7.71 -8.17
CA PHE A 299 12.63 -7.20 -7.30
C PHE A 299 13.85 -8.13 -7.27
N LYS A 300 13.68 -9.45 -7.23
CA LYS A 300 14.80 -10.41 -7.33
C LYS A 300 15.58 -10.24 -8.63
N LYS A 301 14.90 -9.97 -9.74
CA LYS A 301 15.52 -9.74 -11.05
C LYS A 301 16.35 -8.44 -11.11
N HIS A 302 15.86 -7.35 -10.51
CA HIS A 302 16.46 -6.03 -10.70
C HIS A 302 17.35 -5.56 -9.54
N LEU A 303 17.25 -6.16 -8.37
CA LEU A 303 17.96 -5.76 -7.15
C LEU A 303 18.94 -6.84 -6.65
N GLY A 304 18.70 -8.12 -7.02
CA GLY A 304 19.44 -9.28 -6.53
C GLY A 304 20.80 -9.52 -7.17
#